data_632994c4005a1936d82383de05128191
#
_entry.id   632994c4005a1936d82383de05128191
#
_cell.length_a   1.000
_cell.length_b   1.000
_cell.length_c   1.000
_cell.angle_alpha   90.00
_cell.angle_beta   90.00
_cell.angle_gamma   90.00
#
_symmetry.space_group_name_H-M   'P 1'
#
loop_
_entity.id
_entity.type
_entity.pdbx_description
1 polymer ?
#
loop_
_entity_poly.entity_id
_entity_poly.type
_entity_poly.pdbx_seq_one_letter_code
_entity_poly.pdbx_strand_id
1 'polypeptide(L)'
;MNWVTIRRYAHFNVPALQQWGQRVSSLREITQKDIEDILSSRTGEQARSLHASLRSLFRALKHERVIFRDPARGVSVTSTVNAPRRIPSDRLVGLLDKAPTAMAKVVVALVAIHALGPQEIRHQLLTGLDRPAGRLVVRRRFGNHVVYLDELTMKLLSDWLRERAERWPRNTNPHLIVTQVTAVDPNGPPVSKDGLRLIFRKLGIQPRTLRIDRLLDEAHETADPVHLMRVFGISDTTALKYVRAAHPHRFGPEPTQA
;
A
#
# COMPACT_ATOMS: atom_id res chain seq x y z
N MET A 1 18.28 -6.75 1.76
CA MET A 1 17.16 -6.86 0.78
C MET A 1 16.45 -8.19 0.99
N ASN A 2 15.09 -8.22 0.98
CA ASN A 2 14.31 -9.44 1.23
C ASN A 2 14.40 -10.38 -0.01
N TRP A 3 14.45 -11.70 0.19
CA TRP A 3 14.47 -12.74 -0.85
C TRP A 3 13.38 -12.58 -1.92
N VAL A 4 12.15 -12.23 -1.51
CA VAL A 4 11.04 -11.97 -2.43
C VAL A 4 11.34 -10.81 -3.39
N THR A 5 12.02 -9.77 -2.91
CA THR A 5 12.41 -8.62 -3.74
C THR A 5 13.53 -9.01 -4.71
N ILE A 6 14.49 -9.83 -4.26
CA ILE A 6 15.59 -10.33 -5.12
C ILE A 6 15.00 -11.16 -6.26
N ARG A 7 14.12 -12.13 -5.95
CA ARG A 7 13.47 -12.98 -6.95
C ARG A 7 12.67 -12.14 -7.96
N ARG A 8 11.93 -11.13 -7.48
CA ARG A 8 11.19 -10.22 -8.37
C ARG A 8 12.12 -9.42 -9.27
N TYR A 9 13.21 -8.89 -8.74
CA TYR A 9 14.18 -8.14 -9.54
C TYR A 9 14.89 -9.03 -10.57
N ALA A 10 15.28 -10.24 -10.19
CA ALA A 10 15.83 -11.21 -11.14
C ALA A 10 14.86 -11.50 -12.28
N HIS A 11 13.58 -11.71 -11.98
CA HIS A 11 12.53 -11.94 -12.98
C HIS A 11 12.45 -10.81 -14.03
N PHE A 12 12.63 -9.55 -13.63
CA PHE A 12 12.61 -8.42 -14.57
C PHE A 12 13.96 -8.19 -15.25
N ASN A 13 15.08 -8.38 -14.53
CA ASN A 13 16.40 -8.07 -15.06
C ASN A 13 16.93 -9.17 -16.03
N VAL A 14 16.65 -10.46 -15.76
CA VAL A 14 17.20 -11.55 -16.58
C VAL A 14 16.84 -11.42 -18.09
N PRO A 15 15.58 -11.17 -18.49
CA PRO A 15 15.25 -10.97 -19.88
C PRO A 15 15.96 -9.75 -20.52
N ALA A 16 16.12 -8.67 -19.77
CA ALA A 16 16.83 -7.47 -20.22
C ALA A 16 18.32 -7.77 -20.45
N LEU A 17 18.95 -8.46 -19.50
CA LEU A 17 20.35 -8.85 -19.58
C LEU A 17 20.61 -9.83 -20.73
N GLN A 18 19.70 -10.77 -20.97
CA GLN A 18 19.78 -11.70 -22.11
C GLN A 18 19.69 -10.96 -23.44
N GLN A 19 18.78 -9.99 -23.55
CA GLN A 19 18.65 -9.19 -24.78
C GLN A 19 19.93 -8.37 -25.04
N TRP A 20 20.49 -7.74 -24.03
CA TRP A 20 21.74 -6.98 -24.17
C TRP A 20 22.95 -7.86 -24.41
N GLY A 21 23.03 -9.05 -23.78
CA GLY A 21 24.12 -10.00 -23.98
C GLY A 21 24.30 -10.51 -25.40
N GLN A 22 23.28 -10.34 -26.26
CA GLN A 22 23.40 -10.63 -27.69
C GLN A 22 24.18 -9.54 -28.47
N ARG A 23 24.32 -8.34 -27.90
CA ARG A 23 24.87 -7.17 -28.57
C ARG A 23 26.14 -6.63 -27.91
N VAL A 24 26.24 -6.71 -26.60
CA VAL A 24 27.36 -6.16 -25.82
C VAL A 24 28.06 -7.26 -25.05
N SER A 25 29.37 -7.14 -24.92
CA SER A 25 30.19 -8.10 -24.15
C SER A 25 30.30 -7.74 -22.68
N SER A 26 30.00 -6.51 -22.31
CA SER A 26 30.09 -6.00 -20.92
C SER A 26 28.95 -5.06 -20.57
N LEU A 27 28.50 -5.13 -19.31
CA LEU A 27 27.51 -4.19 -18.76
C LEU A 27 28.04 -2.73 -18.69
N ARG A 28 29.34 -2.52 -18.88
CA ARG A 28 29.95 -1.18 -18.99
C ARG A 28 29.55 -0.46 -20.29
N GLU A 29 29.16 -1.19 -21.31
CA GLU A 29 28.76 -0.69 -22.62
C GLU A 29 27.29 -0.24 -22.66
N ILE A 30 26.51 -0.61 -21.64
CA ILE A 30 25.09 -0.23 -21.55
C ILE A 30 24.97 1.29 -21.32
N THR A 31 24.24 1.92 -22.21
CA THR A 31 23.98 3.37 -22.20
C THR A 31 22.61 3.69 -21.63
N GLN A 32 22.36 4.98 -21.36
CA GLN A 32 21.03 5.45 -20.98
C GLN A 32 19.98 5.11 -22.05
N LYS A 33 20.34 5.26 -23.32
CA LYS A 33 19.45 4.94 -24.46
C LYS A 33 19.02 3.47 -24.44
N ASP A 34 19.91 2.55 -24.11
CA ASP A 34 19.56 1.13 -24.00
C ASP A 34 18.53 0.85 -22.90
N ILE A 35 18.61 1.63 -21.80
CA ILE A 35 17.61 1.56 -20.74
C ILE A 35 16.27 2.13 -21.22
N GLU A 36 16.28 3.26 -21.92
CA GLU A 36 15.09 3.90 -22.47
C GLU A 36 14.41 3.00 -23.50
N ASP A 37 15.17 2.40 -24.42
CA ASP A 37 14.67 1.51 -25.47
C ASP A 37 13.98 0.26 -24.88
N ILE A 38 14.57 -0.36 -23.86
CA ILE A 38 13.96 -1.54 -23.23
C ILE A 38 12.73 -1.18 -22.39
N LEU A 39 12.67 0.03 -21.82
CA LEU A 39 11.52 0.52 -21.09
C LEU A 39 10.37 0.92 -22.02
N SER A 40 10.67 1.47 -23.20
CA SER A 40 9.65 1.86 -24.19
C SER A 40 8.85 0.68 -24.72
N SER A 41 9.45 -0.52 -24.74
CA SER A 41 8.78 -1.78 -25.10
C SER A 41 7.79 -2.28 -24.04
N ARG A 42 7.69 -1.63 -22.90
CA ARG A 42 6.83 -2.01 -21.76
C ARG A 42 5.92 -0.87 -21.39
N THR A 43 4.78 -1.17 -20.76
CA THR A 43 3.80 -0.17 -20.35
C THR A 43 3.43 -0.31 -18.87
N GLY A 44 2.98 0.77 -18.27
CA GLY A 44 2.38 0.79 -16.94
C GLY A 44 3.26 0.21 -15.82
N GLU A 45 2.72 -0.77 -15.08
CA GLU A 45 3.39 -1.38 -13.93
C GLU A 45 4.61 -2.22 -14.32
N GLN A 46 4.61 -2.82 -15.51
CA GLN A 46 5.74 -3.60 -16.01
C GLN A 46 6.96 -2.70 -16.26
N ALA A 47 6.77 -1.57 -16.94
CA ALA A 47 7.84 -0.59 -17.16
C ALA A 47 8.40 -0.05 -15.84
N ARG A 48 7.52 0.28 -14.87
CA ARG A 48 7.94 0.76 -13.54
C ARG A 48 8.73 -0.30 -12.76
N SER A 49 8.27 -1.54 -12.78
CA SER A 49 8.94 -2.65 -12.08
C SER A 49 10.29 -2.96 -12.70
N LEU A 50 10.39 -2.96 -14.03
CA LEU A 50 11.64 -3.12 -14.75
C LEU A 50 12.59 -1.96 -14.45
N HIS A 51 12.14 -0.71 -14.54
CA HIS A 51 12.95 0.47 -14.22
C HIS A 51 13.48 0.42 -12.78
N ALA A 52 12.62 0.10 -11.79
CA ALA A 52 13.04 -0.01 -10.40
C ALA A 52 14.09 -1.11 -10.20
N SER A 53 13.97 -2.25 -10.90
CA SER A 53 14.91 -3.35 -10.81
C SER A 53 16.25 -3.02 -11.50
N LEU A 54 16.23 -2.40 -12.69
CA LEU A 54 17.44 -1.94 -13.39
C LEU A 54 18.16 -0.86 -12.59
N ARG A 55 17.44 0.11 -12.03
CA ARG A 55 18.03 1.11 -11.15
C ARG A 55 18.71 0.51 -9.92
N SER A 56 18.14 -0.52 -9.33
CA SER A 56 18.74 -1.24 -8.22
C SER A 56 20.02 -1.97 -8.65
N LEU A 57 19.98 -2.65 -9.81
CA LEU A 57 21.11 -3.38 -10.37
C LEU A 57 22.29 -2.43 -10.68
N PHE A 58 22.08 -1.40 -11.49
CA PHE A 58 23.14 -0.49 -11.91
C PHE A 58 23.71 0.34 -10.75
N ARG A 59 22.88 0.67 -9.75
CA ARG A 59 23.37 1.29 -8.51
C ARG A 59 24.31 0.35 -7.75
N ALA A 60 23.97 -0.94 -7.64
CA ALA A 60 24.82 -1.93 -6.99
C ALA A 60 26.12 -2.12 -7.78
N LEU A 61 26.06 -2.28 -9.09
CA LEU A 61 27.25 -2.41 -9.94
C LEU A 61 28.20 -1.18 -9.84
N LYS A 62 27.63 0.02 -9.73
CA LYS A 62 28.41 1.22 -9.50
C LYS A 62 29.05 1.24 -8.11
N HIS A 63 28.31 0.82 -7.08
CA HIS A 63 28.84 0.73 -5.71
C HIS A 63 30.02 -0.25 -5.63
N GLU A 64 29.90 -1.40 -6.29
CA GLU A 64 30.95 -2.42 -6.39
C GLU A 64 32.06 -2.05 -7.41
N ARG A 65 32.04 -0.83 -7.96
CA ARG A 65 33.03 -0.34 -8.94
C ARG A 65 33.14 -1.17 -10.22
N VAL A 66 32.13 -1.98 -10.53
CA VAL A 66 32.06 -2.77 -11.78
C VAL A 66 31.83 -1.86 -12.97
N ILE A 67 31.07 -0.77 -12.77
CA ILE A 67 30.79 0.28 -13.77
C ILE A 67 31.12 1.66 -13.22
N PHE A 68 31.49 2.61 -14.10
CA PHE A 68 31.77 4.00 -13.70
C PHE A 68 30.53 4.86 -13.62
N ARG A 69 29.61 4.71 -14.56
CA ARG A 69 28.36 5.49 -14.65
C ARG A 69 27.16 4.59 -14.48
N ASP A 70 26.13 5.08 -13.83
CA ASP A 70 24.84 4.41 -13.70
C ASP A 70 23.93 4.86 -14.86
N PRO A 71 23.71 4.01 -15.88
CA PRO A 71 22.93 4.40 -17.06
C PRO A 71 21.42 4.56 -16.73
N ALA A 72 20.95 4.01 -15.61
CA ALA A 72 19.56 4.13 -15.21
C ALA A 72 19.28 5.40 -14.36
N ARG A 73 20.31 6.21 -14.05
CA ARG A 73 20.17 7.35 -13.12
C ARG A 73 19.27 8.47 -13.66
N GLY A 74 19.35 8.80 -14.93
CA GLY A 74 18.61 9.90 -15.56
C GLY A 74 17.29 9.50 -16.20
N VAL A 75 17.01 8.18 -16.24
CA VAL A 75 15.81 7.68 -16.92
C VAL A 75 14.59 7.86 -16.03
N SER A 76 13.54 8.41 -16.60
CA SER A 76 12.21 8.46 -15.98
C SER A 76 11.21 7.62 -16.78
N VAL A 77 10.40 6.85 -16.08
CA VAL A 77 9.25 6.17 -16.71
C VAL A 77 8.05 7.09 -16.53
N THR A 78 7.47 7.52 -17.65
CA THR A 78 6.22 8.29 -17.62
C THR A 78 5.17 7.46 -16.90
N SER A 79 4.86 7.84 -15.69
CA SER A 79 3.80 7.23 -14.94
C SER A 79 2.50 7.72 -15.55
N THR A 80 1.82 6.90 -16.33
CA THR A 80 0.37 7.04 -16.41
C THR A 80 -0.13 6.77 -15.00
N VAL A 81 -0.19 7.83 -14.21
CA VAL A 81 -0.78 7.77 -12.88
C VAL A 81 -2.22 7.40 -13.13
N ASN A 82 -2.57 6.13 -12.90
CA ASN A 82 -3.98 5.78 -12.86
C ASN A 82 -4.59 6.71 -11.80
N ALA A 83 -5.34 7.69 -12.27
CA ALA A 83 -6.07 8.59 -11.39
C ALA A 83 -6.87 7.73 -10.41
N PRO A 84 -6.91 8.10 -9.13
CA PRO A 84 -7.76 7.41 -8.18
C PRO A 84 -9.18 7.35 -8.75
N ARG A 85 -9.83 6.19 -8.68
CA ARG A 85 -11.20 6.01 -9.19
C ARG A 85 -12.11 5.66 -8.04
N ARG A 86 -13.30 6.23 -8.05
CA ARG A 86 -14.38 5.89 -7.13
C ARG A 86 -14.88 4.47 -7.38
N ILE A 87 -15.32 3.83 -6.32
CA ILE A 87 -16.06 2.58 -6.39
C ILE A 87 -17.54 2.93 -6.60
N PRO A 88 -18.24 2.27 -7.51
CA PRO A 88 -19.68 2.44 -7.63
C PRO A 88 -20.39 2.18 -6.30
N SER A 89 -21.35 3.04 -5.95
CA SER A 89 -22.01 3.00 -4.63
C SER A 89 -22.73 1.70 -4.36
N ASP A 90 -23.28 1.04 -5.38
CA ASP A 90 -23.94 -0.26 -5.30
C ASP A 90 -23.01 -1.37 -4.78
N ARG A 91 -21.70 -1.25 -5.03
CA ARG A 91 -20.70 -2.19 -4.53
C ARG A 91 -20.31 -1.96 -3.08
N LEU A 92 -20.58 -0.79 -2.53
CA LEU A 92 -20.30 -0.41 -1.14
C LEU A 92 -21.48 -0.72 -0.22
N VAL A 93 -22.70 -0.66 -0.74
CA VAL A 93 -23.93 -0.94 0.03
C VAL A 93 -23.88 -2.36 0.63
N GLY A 94 -24.10 -2.42 1.94
CA GLY A 94 -24.14 -3.68 2.69
C GLY A 94 -22.78 -4.38 2.82
N LEU A 95 -21.66 -3.69 2.53
CA LEU A 95 -20.32 -4.29 2.58
C LEU A 95 -19.98 -4.86 3.97
N LEU A 96 -20.38 -4.17 5.04
CA LEU A 96 -20.19 -4.64 6.42
C LEU A 96 -21.09 -5.85 6.76
N ASP A 97 -22.31 -5.88 6.21
CA ASP A 97 -23.23 -6.98 6.45
C ASP A 97 -22.78 -8.28 5.76
N LYS A 98 -22.13 -8.13 4.60
CA LYS A 98 -21.51 -9.25 3.86
C LYS A 98 -20.25 -9.79 4.55
N ALA A 99 -19.68 -9.06 5.50
CA ALA A 99 -18.50 -9.51 6.24
C ALA A 99 -18.90 -10.59 7.27
N PRO A 100 -18.32 -11.83 7.18
CA PRO A 100 -18.89 -13.01 7.85
C PRO A 100 -18.62 -13.08 9.35
N THR A 101 -17.67 -12.31 9.89
CA THR A 101 -17.25 -12.39 11.30
C THR A 101 -17.04 -10.99 11.88
N ALA A 102 -17.11 -10.86 13.21
CA ALA A 102 -16.82 -9.59 13.88
C ALA A 102 -15.41 -9.06 13.52
N MET A 103 -14.42 -9.94 13.46
CA MET A 103 -13.07 -9.58 12.99
C MET A 103 -13.10 -9.00 11.56
N ALA A 104 -13.81 -9.63 10.64
CA ALA A 104 -13.90 -9.20 9.27
C ALA A 104 -14.58 -7.82 9.16
N LYS A 105 -15.64 -7.59 9.93
CA LYS A 105 -16.33 -6.30 10.01
C LYS A 105 -15.41 -5.19 10.48
N VAL A 106 -14.64 -5.42 11.55
CA VAL A 106 -13.64 -4.46 12.04
C VAL A 106 -12.59 -4.15 10.97
N VAL A 107 -12.02 -5.18 10.33
CA VAL A 107 -11.01 -5.00 9.28
C VAL A 107 -11.56 -4.19 8.12
N VAL A 108 -12.78 -4.44 7.69
CA VAL A 108 -13.45 -3.70 6.62
C VAL A 108 -13.69 -2.25 7.04
N ALA A 109 -14.21 -1.99 8.24
CA ALA A 109 -14.46 -0.65 8.75
C ALA A 109 -13.17 0.18 8.84
N LEU A 110 -12.07 -0.40 9.36
CA LEU A 110 -10.77 0.27 9.42
C LEU A 110 -10.23 0.67 8.05
N VAL A 111 -10.54 -0.08 6.99
CA VAL A 111 -10.15 0.30 5.62
C VAL A 111 -11.14 1.29 5.01
N ALA A 112 -12.45 1.01 5.12
CA ALA A 112 -13.50 1.76 4.41
C ALA A 112 -13.77 3.13 5.03
N ILE A 113 -13.69 3.25 6.35
CA ILE A 113 -14.00 4.49 7.08
C ILE A 113 -12.73 5.27 7.38
N HIS A 114 -11.72 4.59 7.91
CA HIS A 114 -10.49 5.23 8.39
C HIS A 114 -9.31 5.16 7.40
N ALA A 115 -9.51 4.59 6.23
CA ALA A 115 -8.50 4.45 5.17
C ALA A 115 -7.18 3.81 5.66
N LEU A 116 -7.22 2.90 6.64
CA LEU A 116 -6.03 2.19 7.09
C LEU A 116 -5.54 1.20 6.03
N GLY A 117 -4.23 1.12 5.89
CA GLY A 117 -3.59 0.17 4.98
C GLY A 117 -3.56 -1.25 5.57
N PRO A 118 -3.56 -2.31 4.72
CA PRO A 118 -3.49 -3.70 5.20
C PRO A 118 -2.30 -4.00 6.11
N GLN A 119 -1.15 -3.34 5.88
CA GLN A 119 0.03 -3.52 6.73
C GLN A 119 -0.16 -2.87 8.10
N GLU A 120 -0.78 -1.70 8.15
CA GLU A 120 -1.09 -1.00 9.39
C GLU A 120 -2.03 -1.85 10.26
N ILE A 121 -3.10 -2.38 9.66
CA ILE A 121 -4.07 -3.24 10.35
C ILE A 121 -3.42 -4.52 10.89
N ARG A 122 -2.54 -5.16 10.10
CA ARG A 122 -1.86 -6.39 10.52
C ARG A 122 -0.96 -6.18 11.74
N HIS A 123 -0.28 -5.06 11.79
CA HIS A 123 0.67 -4.75 12.87
C HIS A 123 0.06 -3.87 13.98
N GLN A 124 -1.25 -3.61 13.91
CA GLN A 124 -1.92 -2.85 14.94
C GLN A 124 -1.91 -3.62 16.26
N LEU A 125 -1.43 -2.95 17.32
CA LEU A 125 -1.37 -3.53 18.66
C LEU A 125 -2.62 -3.18 19.46
N LEU A 126 -2.99 -4.04 20.39
CA LEU A 126 -4.05 -3.76 21.38
C LEU A 126 -3.75 -2.52 22.20
N THR A 127 -2.49 -2.34 22.60
CA THR A 127 -2.02 -1.18 23.38
C THR A 127 -2.16 0.15 22.63
N GLY A 128 -2.33 0.10 21.31
CA GLY A 128 -2.60 1.28 20.50
C GLY A 128 -4.07 1.72 20.52
N LEU A 129 -4.99 0.90 21.05
CA LEU A 129 -6.41 1.22 21.15
C LEU A 129 -6.73 1.84 22.51
N ASP A 130 -7.07 3.12 22.49
CA ASP A 130 -7.59 3.88 23.64
C ASP A 130 -9.13 3.91 23.53
N ARG A 131 -9.78 2.94 24.18
CA ARG A 131 -11.25 2.80 24.12
C ARG A 131 -12.01 3.96 24.74
N PRO A 132 -11.65 4.44 25.96
CA PRO A 132 -12.32 5.58 26.57
C PRO A 132 -12.27 6.85 25.70
N ALA A 133 -11.15 7.09 25.05
CA ALA A 133 -10.97 8.28 24.20
C ALA A 133 -11.38 8.05 22.72
N GLY A 134 -11.83 6.85 22.35
CA GLY A 134 -12.21 6.53 20.96
C GLY A 134 -11.06 6.70 19.98
N ARG A 135 -9.83 6.33 20.36
CA ARG A 135 -8.63 6.58 19.55
C ARG A 135 -7.86 5.30 19.25
N LEU A 136 -7.27 5.27 18.06
CA LEU A 136 -6.35 4.21 17.63
C LEU A 136 -5.02 4.84 17.22
N VAL A 137 -3.94 4.48 17.91
CA VAL A 137 -2.58 4.93 17.56
C VAL A 137 -1.98 3.98 16.55
N VAL A 138 -1.74 4.45 15.34
CA VAL A 138 -1.21 3.68 14.22
C VAL A 138 0.26 4.04 14.01
N ARG A 139 1.14 3.03 14.05
CA ARG A 139 2.57 3.23 13.77
C ARG A 139 2.81 3.38 12.26
N ARG A 140 3.50 4.46 11.88
CA ARG A 140 3.88 4.77 10.51
C ARG A 140 5.37 5.03 10.39
N ARG A 141 5.86 5.13 9.15
CA ARG A 141 7.29 5.34 8.87
C ARG A 141 7.86 6.61 9.53
N PHE A 142 7.08 7.65 9.61
CA PHE A 142 7.50 8.97 10.13
C PHE A 142 6.93 9.30 11.51
N GLY A 143 6.49 8.30 12.26
CA GLY A 143 5.96 8.48 13.59
C GLY A 143 4.59 7.84 13.81
N ASN A 144 3.97 8.15 14.93
CA ASN A 144 2.65 7.66 15.26
C ASN A 144 1.59 8.60 14.69
N HIS A 145 0.52 8.04 14.18
CA HIS A 145 -0.67 8.76 13.75
C HIS A 145 -1.86 8.34 14.61
N VAL A 146 -2.61 9.31 15.11
CA VAL A 146 -3.82 9.08 15.91
C VAL A 146 -5.03 9.12 14.99
N VAL A 147 -5.77 8.03 14.96
CA VAL A 147 -7.04 7.90 14.25
C VAL A 147 -8.17 7.99 15.25
N TYR A 148 -9.08 8.93 15.09
CA TYR A 148 -10.31 9.02 15.88
C TYR A 148 -11.35 8.09 15.26
N LEU A 149 -11.88 7.20 16.10
CA LEU A 149 -12.81 6.15 15.67
C LEU A 149 -14.25 6.64 15.85
N ASP A 150 -15.06 6.41 14.84
CA ASP A 150 -16.50 6.66 14.91
C ASP A 150 -17.22 5.62 15.79
N GLU A 151 -18.46 5.90 16.14
CA GLU A 151 -19.28 5.07 17.02
C GLU A 151 -19.46 3.64 16.44
N LEU A 152 -19.70 3.53 15.13
CA LEU A 152 -19.86 2.24 14.46
C LEU A 152 -18.59 1.40 14.58
N THR A 153 -17.44 1.99 14.28
CA THR A 153 -16.15 1.30 14.37
C THR A 153 -15.84 0.88 15.81
N MET A 154 -16.16 1.74 16.79
CA MET A 154 -16.00 1.42 18.22
C MET A 154 -16.90 0.25 18.66
N LYS A 155 -18.14 0.20 18.19
CA LYS A 155 -19.05 -0.92 18.42
C LYS A 155 -18.50 -2.21 17.82
N LEU A 156 -18.09 -2.18 16.56
CA LEU A 156 -17.50 -3.35 15.89
C LEU A 156 -16.25 -3.86 16.59
N LEU A 157 -15.39 -2.94 17.05
CA LEU A 157 -14.20 -3.27 17.84
C LEU A 157 -14.58 -3.94 19.17
N SER A 158 -15.59 -3.42 19.85
CA SER A 158 -16.06 -3.98 21.13
C SER A 158 -16.61 -5.41 20.95
N ASP A 159 -17.38 -5.64 19.88
CA ASP A 159 -17.89 -6.97 19.54
C ASP A 159 -16.75 -7.93 19.20
N TRP A 160 -15.77 -7.49 18.42
CA TRP A 160 -14.59 -8.28 18.10
C TRP A 160 -13.75 -8.62 19.35
N LEU A 161 -13.49 -7.65 20.21
CA LEU A 161 -12.70 -7.89 21.42
C LEU A 161 -13.37 -8.85 22.37
N ARG A 162 -14.71 -8.82 22.46
CA ARG A 162 -15.51 -9.78 23.22
C ARG A 162 -15.38 -11.18 22.61
N GLU A 163 -15.64 -11.34 21.31
CA GLU A 163 -15.47 -12.62 20.60
C GLU A 163 -14.04 -13.16 20.77
N ARG A 164 -13.04 -12.29 20.67
CA ARG A 164 -11.64 -12.66 20.85
C ARG A 164 -11.35 -13.21 22.26
N ALA A 165 -11.86 -12.55 23.29
CA ALA A 165 -11.68 -12.97 24.68
C ALA A 165 -12.40 -14.30 24.97
N GLU A 166 -13.60 -14.50 24.45
CA GLU A 166 -14.38 -15.73 24.59
C GLU A 166 -13.72 -16.92 23.88
N ARG A 167 -13.25 -16.70 22.64
CA ARG A 167 -12.64 -17.78 21.83
C ARG A 167 -11.24 -18.17 22.31
N TRP A 168 -10.48 -17.21 22.79
CA TRP A 168 -9.07 -17.42 23.19
C TRP A 168 -8.75 -16.71 24.52
N PRO A 169 -9.31 -17.17 25.65
CA PRO A 169 -9.16 -16.49 26.95
C PRO A 169 -7.72 -16.41 27.44
N ARG A 170 -6.83 -17.31 26.96
CA ARG A 170 -5.39 -17.33 27.30
C ARG A 170 -4.51 -16.70 26.23
N ASN A 171 -5.09 -15.97 25.27
CA ASN A 171 -4.35 -15.38 24.19
C ASN A 171 -3.45 -14.23 24.66
N THR A 172 -2.15 -14.37 24.51
CA THR A 172 -1.14 -13.36 24.84
C THR A 172 -0.66 -12.57 23.63
N ASN A 173 -1.17 -12.86 22.42
CA ASN A 173 -0.77 -12.15 21.21
C ASN A 173 -1.11 -10.64 21.30
N PRO A 174 -0.13 -9.73 21.17
CA PRO A 174 -0.33 -8.31 21.37
C PRO A 174 -1.10 -7.63 20.22
N HIS A 175 -1.30 -8.30 19.09
CA HIS A 175 -1.95 -7.70 17.92
C HIS A 175 -3.46 -7.59 18.10
N LEU A 176 -4.03 -6.49 17.60
CA LEU A 176 -5.47 -6.25 17.63
C LEU A 176 -6.25 -7.32 16.84
N ILE A 177 -5.74 -7.68 15.65
CA ILE A 177 -6.35 -8.68 14.76
C ILE A 177 -5.56 -9.99 14.87
N VAL A 178 -6.26 -11.04 15.27
CA VAL A 178 -5.70 -12.39 15.39
C VAL A 178 -6.61 -13.41 14.69
N THR A 179 -6.04 -14.50 14.24
CA THR A 179 -6.75 -15.66 13.68
C THR A 179 -6.56 -16.85 14.60
N GLN A 180 -7.25 -17.95 14.34
CA GLN A 180 -7.05 -19.22 15.06
C GLN A 180 -5.56 -19.58 15.20
N VAL A 181 -4.80 -19.47 14.11
CA VAL A 181 -3.37 -19.80 14.09
C VAL A 181 -2.56 -18.82 14.92
N THR A 182 -2.77 -17.53 14.75
CA THR A 182 -1.93 -16.51 15.43
C THR A 182 -2.32 -16.30 16.89
N ALA A 183 -3.56 -16.65 17.28
CA ALA A 183 -4.01 -16.52 18.66
C ALA A 183 -3.38 -17.56 19.61
N VAL A 184 -3.03 -18.73 19.09
CA VAL A 184 -2.42 -19.81 19.88
C VAL A 184 -0.91 -19.92 19.71
N ASP A 185 -0.32 -19.13 18.81
CA ASP A 185 1.13 -19.12 18.59
C ASP A 185 1.82 -18.32 19.72
N PRO A 186 2.73 -18.96 20.49
CA PRO A 186 3.42 -18.32 21.62
C PRO A 186 4.31 -17.12 21.17
N ASN A 187 4.74 -17.09 19.90
CA ASN A 187 5.52 -15.98 19.36
C ASN A 187 4.67 -14.73 19.06
N GLY A 188 3.34 -14.81 19.15
CA GLY A 188 2.43 -13.70 18.94
C GLY A 188 2.56 -13.02 17.57
N PRO A 189 2.63 -13.75 16.45
CA PRO A 189 2.85 -13.15 15.15
C PRO A 189 1.61 -12.35 14.70
N PRO A 190 1.79 -11.34 13.84
CA PRO A 190 0.68 -10.66 13.19
C PRO A 190 -0.04 -11.60 12.21
N VAL A 191 -1.33 -11.35 11.96
CA VAL A 191 -2.08 -12.06 10.91
C VAL A 191 -1.33 -12.03 9.57
N SER A 192 -1.32 -13.14 8.83
CA SER A 192 -0.64 -13.22 7.55
C SER A 192 -1.25 -12.26 6.51
N LYS A 193 -0.47 -11.88 5.49
CA LYS A 193 -0.98 -11.06 4.38
C LYS A 193 -2.15 -11.75 3.68
N ASP A 194 -2.04 -13.05 3.49
CA ASP A 194 -3.06 -13.85 2.79
C ASP A 194 -4.32 -14.04 3.65
N GLY A 195 -4.16 -14.17 4.96
CA GLY A 195 -5.29 -14.21 5.90
C GLY A 195 -6.14 -12.93 5.83
N LEU A 196 -5.49 -11.75 5.79
CA LEU A 196 -6.20 -10.49 5.64
C LEU A 196 -6.81 -10.35 4.23
N ARG A 197 -6.08 -10.74 3.17
CA ARG A 197 -6.58 -10.71 1.79
C ARG A 197 -7.79 -11.61 1.58
N LEU A 198 -7.88 -12.73 2.29
CA LEU A 198 -9.00 -13.66 2.20
C LEU A 198 -10.33 -13.00 2.58
N ILE A 199 -10.34 -12.10 3.58
CA ILE A 199 -11.53 -11.33 3.98
C ILE A 199 -12.05 -10.53 2.77
N PHE A 200 -11.19 -9.76 2.14
CA PHE A 200 -11.57 -8.90 1.01
C PHE A 200 -11.88 -9.69 -0.27
N ARG A 201 -11.22 -10.83 -0.48
CA ARG A 201 -11.54 -11.73 -1.60
C ARG A 201 -12.97 -12.27 -1.52
N LYS A 202 -13.42 -12.64 -0.32
CA LYS A 202 -14.82 -13.09 -0.08
C LYS A 202 -15.83 -11.97 -0.35
N LEU A 203 -15.43 -10.71 -0.17
CA LEU A 203 -16.28 -9.53 -0.44
C LEU A 203 -16.20 -9.05 -1.89
N GLY A 204 -15.39 -9.67 -2.74
CA GLY A 204 -15.20 -9.27 -4.14
C GLY A 204 -14.56 -7.89 -4.33
N ILE A 205 -13.88 -7.37 -3.31
CA ILE A 205 -13.25 -6.04 -3.33
C ILE A 205 -11.79 -6.13 -2.86
N GLN A 206 -10.94 -5.23 -3.34
CA GLN A 206 -9.57 -5.14 -2.87
C GLN A 206 -9.44 -4.07 -1.77
N PRO A 207 -8.71 -4.31 -0.68
CA PRO A 207 -8.54 -3.32 0.39
C PRO A 207 -7.87 -2.03 -0.10
N ARG A 208 -6.96 -2.14 -1.08
CA ARG A 208 -6.33 -0.96 -1.69
C ARG A 208 -7.35 -0.09 -2.42
N THR A 209 -8.26 -0.69 -3.16
CA THR A 209 -9.29 0.04 -3.92
C THR A 209 -10.25 0.73 -2.97
N LEU A 210 -10.68 0.04 -1.91
CA LEU A 210 -11.56 0.59 -0.88
C LEU A 210 -10.90 1.78 -0.14
N ARG A 211 -9.61 1.66 0.20
CA ARG A 211 -8.85 2.76 0.79
C ARG A 211 -8.72 3.96 -0.15
N ILE A 212 -8.45 3.72 -1.43
CA ILE A 212 -8.35 4.78 -2.44
C ILE A 212 -9.68 5.51 -2.57
N ASP A 213 -10.76 4.79 -2.60
CA ASP A 213 -12.12 5.33 -2.67
C ASP A 213 -12.40 6.27 -1.49
N ARG A 214 -12.14 5.85 -0.26
CA ARG A 214 -12.34 6.67 0.94
C ARG A 214 -11.50 7.95 0.94
N LEU A 215 -10.24 7.85 0.51
CA LEU A 215 -9.36 9.02 0.39
C LEU A 215 -9.83 10.00 -0.69
N LEU A 216 -10.36 9.47 -1.79
CA LEU A 216 -10.89 10.28 -2.89
C LEU A 216 -12.22 10.94 -2.50
N ASP A 217 -13.06 10.24 -1.79
CA ASP A 217 -14.31 10.74 -1.25
C ASP A 217 -14.07 11.97 -0.36
N GLU A 218 -13.21 11.85 0.63
CA GLU A 218 -12.82 12.98 1.50
C GLU A 218 -12.18 14.14 0.71
N ALA A 219 -11.38 13.81 -0.32
CA ALA A 219 -10.76 14.83 -1.16
C ALA A 219 -11.79 15.60 -1.99
N HIS A 220 -12.91 14.99 -2.37
CA HIS A 220 -14.02 15.68 -3.04
C HIS A 220 -14.74 16.64 -2.10
N GLU A 221 -14.89 16.27 -0.83
CA GLU A 221 -15.60 17.09 0.15
C GLU A 221 -14.77 18.32 0.59
N THR A 222 -13.48 18.14 0.85
CA THR A 222 -12.68 19.19 1.50
C THR A 222 -11.79 19.98 0.56
N ALA A 223 -11.33 19.40 -0.53
CA ALA A 223 -10.31 19.94 -1.44
C ALA A 223 -9.02 20.46 -0.76
N ASP A 224 -8.83 20.10 0.52
CA ASP A 224 -7.70 20.53 1.35
C ASP A 224 -6.70 19.38 1.56
N PRO A 225 -5.46 19.46 1.02
CA PRO A 225 -4.45 18.44 1.24
C PRO A 225 -4.01 18.36 2.69
N VAL A 226 -4.01 19.46 3.45
CA VAL A 226 -3.60 19.47 4.86
C VAL A 226 -4.63 18.72 5.71
N HIS A 227 -5.92 18.88 5.42
CA HIS A 227 -6.98 18.10 6.05
C HIS A 227 -6.76 16.59 5.83
N LEU A 228 -6.52 16.17 4.58
CA LEU A 228 -6.25 14.77 4.26
C LEU A 228 -5.01 14.21 5.00
N MET A 229 -3.96 15.03 5.13
CA MET A 229 -2.77 14.66 5.89
C MET A 229 -3.10 14.46 7.38
N ARG A 230 -3.91 15.33 7.96
CA ARG A 230 -4.31 15.25 9.37
C ARG A 230 -5.23 14.08 9.66
N VAL A 231 -6.25 13.88 8.84
CA VAL A 231 -7.24 12.81 9.05
C VAL A 231 -6.64 11.43 8.78
N PHE A 232 -5.94 11.27 7.66
CA PHE A 232 -5.46 9.97 7.23
C PHE A 232 -3.96 9.73 7.47
N GLY A 233 -3.21 10.73 7.93
CA GLY A 233 -1.76 10.63 8.17
C GLY A 233 -0.97 10.23 6.91
N ILE A 234 -1.41 10.64 5.74
CA ILE A 234 -0.71 10.44 4.46
C ILE A 234 0.29 11.57 4.21
N SER A 235 1.25 11.35 3.30
CA SER A 235 2.21 12.39 2.94
C SER A 235 1.54 13.49 2.10
N ASP A 236 2.16 14.67 2.08
CA ASP A 236 1.79 15.82 1.25
C ASP A 236 1.62 15.47 -0.22
N THR A 237 2.61 14.79 -0.80
CA THR A 237 2.61 14.32 -2.19
C THR A 237 1.42 13.40 -2.47
N THR A 238 1.07 12.55 -1.49
CA THR A 238 -0.09 11.66 -1.62
C THR A 238 -1.38 12.45 -1.51
N ALA A 239 -1.49 13.37 -0.55
CA ALA A 239 -2.67 14.21 -0.36
C ALA A 239 -2.95 15.07 -1.61
N LEU A 240 -1.93 15.76 -2.13
CA LEU A 240 -2.03 16.54 -3.36
C LEU A 240 -2.50 15.71 -4.56
N LYS A 241 -2.03 14.45 -4.68
CA LYS A 241 -2.50 13.55 -5.74
C LYS A 241 -4.00 13.31 -5.68
N TYR A 242 -4.57 13.12 -4.48
CA TYR A 242 -6.01 12.91 -4.32
C TYR A 242 -6.79 14.18 -4.57
N VAL A 243 -6.33 15.33 -4.07
CA VAL A 243 -6.99 16.63 -4.30
C VAL A 243 -6.98 16.99 -5.79
N ARG A 244 -5.86 16.76 -6.51
CA ARG A 244 -5.80 16.95 -7.97
C ARG A 244 -6.76 16.03 -8.71
N ALA A 245 -6.90 14.79 -8.29
CA ALA A 245 -7.81 13.83 -8.91
C ALA A 245 -9.29 14.20 -8.66
N ALA A 246 -9.60 14.75 -7.49
CA ALA A 246 -10.94 15.18 -7.11
C ALA A 246 -11.34 16.54 -7.76
N HIS A 247 -10.38 17.45 -7.91
CA HIS A 247 -10.60 18.82 -8.38
C HIS A 247 -9.64 19.22 -9.52
N PRO A 248 -9.67 18.53 -10.66
CA PRO A 248 -8.72 18.78 -11.77
C PRO A 248 -8.78 20.22 -12.29
N HIS A 249 -9.94 20.86 -12.20
CA HIS A 249 -10.14 22.24 -12.64
C HIS A 249 -9.39 23.30 -11.82
N ARG A 250 -8.94 22.97 -10.60
CA ARG A 250 -8.15 23.87 -9.74
C ARG A 250 -6.65 23.83 -10.04
N PHE A 251 -6.23 22.83 -10.77
CA PHE A 251 -4.85 22.64 -11.17
C PHE A 251 -4.84 22.72 -12.70
N GLY A 252 -4.19 23.73 -13.26
CA GLY A 252 -4.02 23.86 -14.71
C GLY A 252 -3.38 22.58 -15.33
N PRO A 253 -3.36 22.44 -16.67
CA PRO A 253 -2.70 21.34 -17.31
C PRO A 253 -1.26 21.23 -16.79
N GLU A 254 -0.82 20.02 -16.44
CA GLU A 254 0.57 19.81 -16.04
C GLU A 254 1.49 20.35 -17.15
N PRO A 255 2.53 21.15 -16.81
CA PRO A 255 3.47 21.57 -17.82
C PRO A 255 4.05 20.34 -18.48
N THR A 256 3.82 20.17 -19.76
CA THR A 256 4.43 19.14 -20.59
C THR A 256 5.93 19.38 -20.48
N GLN A 257 6.63 18.54 -19.73
CA GLN A 257 8.09 18.60 -19.69
C GLN A 257 8.58 18.32 -21.10
N ALA A 258 9.10 19.37 -21.74
CA ALA A 258 9.76 19.32 -23.01
C ALA A 258 11.11 18.60 -22.91
#